data_a32a3b58e156a16693df38502ad64b8e
#
_entry.id   a32a3b58e156a16693df38502ad64b8e
#
_cell.length_a   1.000
_cell.length_b   1.000
_cell.length_c   1.000
_cell.angle_alpha   90.00
_cell.angle_beta   90.00
_cell.angle_gamma   90.00
#
_symmetry.space_group_name_H-M   'P 1'
#
loop_
_entity.id
_entity.type
_entity.pdbx_description
1 polymer ?
#
loop_
_entity_poly.entity_id
_entity_poly.type
_entity_poly.pdbx_seq_one_letter_code
_entity_poly.pdbx_strand_id
1 'polypeptide(L)'
;MSDAPAVRAVQNVLIVEDDPAMEAEAVAAVSVFPGANVRTARTIAEAERWIKRVTFDLAIIDLGLPDGSGIQLIRGLMGDTPHTVDFHAMPTVCVARTVFDDDAHLFAALSAGAQGYLLKGETIDVVRMRLLAAMAGEPVVSPSIARRVLAYFRGDFEPVRQPQPSRPTLPPAALTNRETEVLRRLAQGMTLAEVGRDLTLSVNTVKTHVKSVYSRLDVSSRIAAVDAARRMGILEDDARP
;
A
#
# COMPACT_ATOMS: atom_id res chain seq x y z
N MET A 1 -31.87 5.89 -24.27
CA MET A 1 -31.98 5.12 -23.03
C MET A 1 -30.56 4.82 -22.60
N SER A 2 -30.08 5.53 -21.60
CA SER A 2 -28.70 5.41 -21.10
C SER A 2 -28.64 4.17 -20.22
N ASP A 3 -27.94 3.15 -20.67
CA ASP A 3 -27.64 1.95 -19.89
C ASP A 3 -26.56 2.36 -18.88
N ALA A 4 -26.99 2.78 -17.69
CA ALA A 4 -26.06 3.02 -16.60
C ALA A 4 -25.45 1.66 -16.24
N PRO A 5 -24.12 1.52 -16.17
CA PRO A 5 -23.51 0.26 -15.82
C PRO A 5 -24.04 -0.18 -14.45
N ALA A 6 -24.59 -1.40 -14.40
CA ALA A 6 -25.09 -1.96 -13.15
C ALA A 6 -23.92 -2.04 -12.17
N VAL A 7 -24.00 -1.27 -11.07
CA VAL A 7 -23.00 -1.34 -10.02
C VAL A 7 -22.96 -2.78 -9.49
N ARG A 8 -21.82 -3.43 -9.61
CA ARG A 8 -21.60 -4.79 -9.11
C ARG A 8 -21.93 -4.86 -7.62
N ALA A 9 -22.78 -5.82 -7.24
CA ALA A 9 -23.08 -6.04 -5.81
C ALA A 9 -21.81 -6.48 -5.08
N VAL A 10 -21.44 -5.77 -4.03
CA VAL A 10 -20.27 -6.07 -3.19
C VAL A 10 -20.75 -6.94 -2.02
N GLN A 11 -20.34 -8.20 -1.97
CA GLN A 11 -20.69 -9.12 -0.90
C GLN A 11 -19.55 -9.32 0.11
N ASN A 12 -18.32 -9.40 -0.37
CA ASN A 12 -17.15 -9.66 0.47
C ASN A 12 -16.06 -8.63 0.20
N VAL A 13 -15.58 -7.99 1.26
CA VAL A 13 -14.51 -7.00 1.22
C VAL A 13 -13.35 -7.44 2.10
N LEU A 14 -12.14 -7.38 1.57
CA LEU A 14 -10.90 -7.56 2.31
C LEU A 14 -10.25 -6.20 2.55
N ILE A 15 -9.87 -5.93 3.79
CA ILE A 15 -9.08 -4.76 4.16
C ILE A 15 -7.77 -5.26 4.76
N VAL A 16 -6.64 -4.84 4.20
CA VAL A 16 -5.31 -5.21 4.69
C VAL A 16 -4.58 -3.95 5.13
N GLU A 17 -4.45 -3.78 6.44
CA GLU A 17 -3.95 -2.54 7.07
C GLU A 17 -3.41 -2.86 8.47
N ASP A 18 -2.17 -2.49 8.77
CA ASP A 18 -1.55 -2.76 10.07
C ASP A 18 -1.85 -1.71 11.13
N ASP A 19 -2.18 -0.48 10.72
CA ASP A 19 -2.56 0.60 11.63
C ASP A 19 -4.04 0.52 11.99
N PRO A 20 -4.41 0.34 13.29
CA PRO A 20 -5.81 0.21 13.69
C PRO A 20 -6.68 1.43 13.37
N ALA A 21 -6.12 2.65 13.37
CA ALA A 21 -6.88 3.85 13.05
C ALA A 21 -7.19 3.91 11.55
N MET A 22 -6.22 3.54 10.72
CA MET A 22 -6.40 3.47 9.26
C MET A 22 -7.31 2.31 8.86
N GLU A 23 -7.24 1.16 9.56
CA GLU A 23 -8.17 0.05 9.42
C GLU A 23 -9.62 0.53 9.68
N ALA A 24 -9.85 1.23 10.81
CA ALA A 24 -11.17 1.75 11.16
C ALA A 24 -11.71 2.75 10.10
N GLU A 25 -10.85 3.63 9.56
CA GLU A 25 -11.23 4.53 8.46
C GLU A 25 -11.63 3.75 7.20
N ALA A 26 -10.88 2.70 6.83
CA ALA A 26 -11.21 1.88 5.67
C ALA A 26 -12.51 1.12 5.87
N VAL A 27 -12.74 0.54 7.04
CA VAL A 27 -14.03 -0.11 7.42
C VAL A 27 -15.18 0.90 7.33
N ALA A 28 -15.01 2.11 7.86
CA ALA A 28 -16.02 3.15 7.76
C ALA A 28 -16.28 3.60 6.32
N ALA A 29 -15.27 3.60 5.45
CA ALA A 29 -15.46 3.91 4.02
C ALA A 29 -16.27 2.82 3.30
N VAL A 30 -16.03 1.54 3.62
CA VAL A 30 -16.73 0.38 3.03
C VAL A 30 -18.20 0.32 3.39
N SER A 31 -18.66 1.05 4.43
CA SER A 31 -20.09 1.13 4.78
C SER A 31 -20.99 1.67 3.66
N VAL A 32 -20.41 2.21 2.58
CA VAL A 32 -21.12 2.58 1.34
C VAL A 32 -21.70 1.33 0.62
N PHE A 33 -21.25 0.13 0.94
CA PHE A 33 -21.75 -1.13 0.42
C PHE A 33 -22.57 -1.85 1.50
N PRO A 34 -23.88 -1.59 1.57
CA PRO A 34 -24.74 -2.15 2.62
C PRO A 34 -24.79 -3.68 2.52
N GLY A 35 -24.58 -4.35 3.66
CA GLY A 35 -24.61 -5.81 3.75
C GLY A 35 -23.34 -6.53 3.33
N ALA A 36 -22.28 -5.82 2.96
CA ALA A 36 -20.99 -6.42 2.66
C ALA A 36 -20.34 -7.05 3.91
N ASN A 37 -19.83 -8.26 3.75
CA ASN A 37 -19.03 -8.93 4.78
C ASN A 37 -17.59 -8.41 4.71
N VAL A 38 -17.18 -7.67 5.72
CA VAL A 38 -15.81 -7.13 5.80
C VAL A 38 -14.92 -8.11 6.57
N ARG A 39 -13.77 -8.42 6.01
CA ARG A 39 -12.66 -9.12 6.68
C ARG A 39 -11.46 -8.21 6.74
N THR A 40 -10.83 -8.15 7.89
CA THR A 40 -9.59 -7.37 8.08
C THR A 40 -8.41 -8.30 8.28
N ALA A 41 -7.24 -7.84 7.89
CA ALA A 41 -5.96 -8.49 8.09
C ALA A 41 -4.89 -7.42 8.35
N ARG A 42 -3.95 -7.69 9.24
CA ARG A 42 -2.87 -6.76 9.58
C ARG A 42 -1.53 -7.14 8.98
N THR A 43 -1.50 -8.29 8.32
CA THR A 43 -0.31 -8.86 7.70
C THR A 43 -0.69 -9.55 6.39
N ILE A 44 0.30 -9.74 5.52
CA ILE A 44 0.16 -10.53 4.29
C ILE A 44 -0.28 -11.95 4.63
N ALA A 45 0.37 -12.57 5.62
CA ALA A 45 0.07 -13.94 6.05
C ALA A 45 -1.38 -14.09 6.56
N GLU A 46 -1.96 -13.08 7.19
CA GLU A 46 -3.37 -13.07 7.59
C GLU A 46 -4.29 -12.93 6.38
N ALA A 47 -3.98 -12.02 5.46
CA ALA A 47 -4.74 -11.81 4.25
C ALA A 47 -4.79 -13.08 3.38
N GLU A 48 -3.66 -13.76 3.20
CA GLU A 48 -3.60 -15.03 2.46
C GLU A 48 -4.46 -16.14 3.06
N ARG A 49 -4.58 -16.19 4.39
CA ARG A 49 -5.49 -17.15 5.05
C ARG A 49 -6.96 -16.89 4.71
N TRP A 50 -7.34 -15.62 4.56
CA TRP A 50 -8.68 -15.25 4.12
C TRP A 50 -8.88 -15.54 2.63
N ILE A 51 -7.95 -15.17 1.76
CA ILE A 51 -8.01 -15.35 0.30
C ILE A 51 -8.18 -16.84 -0.07
N LYS A 52 -7.58 -17.76 0.70
CA LYS A 52 -7.75 -19.22 0.53
C LYS A 52 -9.14 -19.72 0.87
N ARG A 53 -9.98 -18.95 1.56
CA ARG A 53 -11.29 -19.38 2.09
C ARG A 53 -12.47 -18.63 1.50
N VAL A 54 -12.25 -17.41 1.04
CA VAL A 54 -13.29 -16.49 0.61
C VAL A 54 -12.85 -15.79 -0.66
N THR A 55 -13.73 -15.74 -1.65
CA THR A 55 -13.55 -14.88 -2.82
C THR A 55 -14.03 -13.47 -2.47
N PHE A 56 -13.23 -12.48 -2.74
CA PHE A 56 -13.52 -11.09 -2.46
C PHE A 56 -13.93 -10.33 -3.72
N ASP A 57 -14.90 -9.43 -3.59
CA ASP A 57 -15.31 -8.51 -4.65
C ASP A 57 -14.41 -7.28 -4.68
N LEU A 58 -13.98 -6.82 -3.50
CA LEU A 58 -13.14 -5.64 -3.30
C LEU A 58 -12.04 -5.98 -2.30
N ALA A 59 -10.82 -5.58 -2.59
CA ALA A 59 -9.69 -5.61 -1.66
C ALA A 59 -9.07 -4.21 -1.55
N ILE A 60 -8.98 -3.69 -0.33
CA ILE A 60 -8.30 -2.43 0.00
C ILE A 60 -7.00 -2.81 0.71
N ILE A 61 -5.86 -2.49 0.12
CA ILE A 61 -4.58 -3.04 0.52
C ILE A 61 -3.57 -1.91 0.77
N ASP A 62 -3.03 -1.84 1.99
CA ASP A 62 -1.83 -1.04 2.23
C ASP A 62 -0.61 -1.71 1.59
N LEU A 63 0.26 -0.89 1.02
CA LEU A 63 1.50 -1.36 0.41
C LEU A 63 2.61 -1.59 1.43
N GLY A 64 2.56 -0.92 2.58
CA GLY A 64 3.60 -0.97 3.63
C GLY A 64 3.20 -1.83 4.82
N LEU A 65 3.10 -3.14 4.64
CA LEU A 65 2.75 -4.07 5.71
C LEU A 65 3.96 -4.54 6.52
N PRO A 66 3.78 -4.99 7.78
CA PRO A 66 4.90 -5.38 8.64
C PRO A 66 5.68 -6.60 8.16
N ASP A 67 5.05 -7.48 7.38
CA ASP A 67 5.64 -8.72 6.86
C ASP A 67 5.95 -8.69 5.36
N GLY A 68 5.80 -7.51 4.69
CA GLY A 68 6.17 -7.36 3.29
C GLY A 68 5.45 -6.25 2.56
N SER A 69 5.48 -6.31 1.24
CA SER A 69 4.78 -5.35 0.38
C SER A 69 3.40 -5.86 -0.03
N GLY A 70 2.36 -5.05 0.19
CA GLY A 70 0.99 -5.34 -0.27
C GLY A 70 0.85 -5.53 -1.79
N ILE A 71 1.83 -5.09 -2.57
CA ILE A 71 1.90 -5.34 -4.02
C ILE A 71 1.88 -6.84 -4.33
N GLN A 72 2.46 -7.67 -3.45
CA GLN A 72 2.44 -9.14 -3.62
C GLN A 72 1.02 -9.70 -3.51
N LEU A 73 0.22 -9.17 -2.58
CA LEU A 73 -1.20 -9.55 -2.45
C LEU A 73 -2.02 -9.13 -3.67
N ILE A 74 -1.80 -7.90 -4.17
CA ILE A 74 -2.47 -7.43 -5.39
C ILE A 74 -2.18 -8.38 -6.54
N ARG A 75 -0.90 -8.72 -6.77
CA ARG A 75 -0.49 -9.67 -7.81
C ARG A 75 -1.11 -11.04 -7.63
N GLY A 76 -1.13 -11.57 -6.41
CA GLY A 76 -1.75 -12.86 -6.09
C GLY A 76 -3.27 -12.89 -6.31
N LEU A 77 -3.98 -11.79 -6.00
CA LEU A 77 -5.42 -11.66 -6.24
C LEU A 77 -5.78 -11.54 -7.72
N MET A 78 -4.88 -10.94 -8.51
CA MET A 78 -5.08 -10.79 -9.96
C MET A 78 -4.69 -12.03 -10.74
N GLY A 79 -3.99 -12.99 -10.12
CA GLY A 79 -3.52 -14.24 -10.74
C GLY A 79 -2.27 -14.04 -11.58
N ASP A 80 -1.30 -14.97 -11.45
CA ASP A 80 -0.07 -14.98 -12.27
C ASP A 80 -0.32 -15.43 -13.73
N THR A 81 -1.55 -15.72 -14.11
CA THR A 81 -1.90 -16.19 -15.46
C THR A 81 -2.70 -15.13 -16.21
N PRO A 82 -2.08 -14.50 -17.21
CA PRO A 82 -2.82 -13.71 -18.17
C PRO A 82 -3.60 -14.68 -19.07
N HIS A 83 -4.79 -15.08 -18.90
CA HIS A 83 -5.60 -15.82 -19.89
C HIS A 83 -6.28 -17.15 -19.49
N THR A 84 -6.60 -17.39 -18.25
CA THR A 84 -7.73 -18.28 -18.01
C THR A 84 -8.86 -17.46 -17.39
N VAL A 85 -9.55 -16.74 -18.26
CA VAL A 85 -10.78 -16.04 -17.88
C VAL A 85 -11.84 -17.11 -17.71
N ASP A 86 -12.00 -17.58 -16.49
CA ASP A 86 -13.27 -18.19 -16.12
C ASP A 86 -14.29 -17.05 -16.16
N PHE A 87 -15.09 -16.98 -17.22
CA PHE A 87 -16.06 -15.90 -17.46
C PHE A 87 -17.13 -15.79 -16.36
N HIS A 88 -17.10 -16.67 -15.36
CA HIS A 88 -18.01 -16.69 -14.22
C HIS A 88 -17.39 -16.16 -12.91
N ALA A 89 -16.08 -16.06 -12.81
CA ALA A 89 -15.41 -15.44 -11.66
C ALA A 89 -14.99 -14.00 -12.02
N MET A 90 -15.79 -13.04 -11.63
CA MET A 90 -15.41 -11.62 -11.75
C MET A 90 -14.17 -11.38 -10.90
N PRO A 91 -13.10 -10.81 -11.46
CA PRO A 91 -11.87 -10.58 -10.69
C PRO A 91 -12.12 -9.63 -9.50
N THR A 92 -11.38 -9.85 -8.42
CA THR A 92 -11.39 -8.96 -7.26
C THR A 92 -10.95 -7.55 -7.68
N VAL A 93 -11.71 -6.51 -7.33
CA VAL A 93 -11.27 -5.14 -7.53
C VAL A 93 -10.24 -4.81 -6.45
N CYS A 94 -8.99 -4.54 -6.85
CA CYS A 94 -7.90 -4.22 -5.94
C CYS A 94 -7.64 -2.72 -5.92
N VAL A 95 -7.73 -2.11 -4.73
CA VAL A 95 -7.42 -0.69 -4.50
C VAL A 95 -6.26 -0.59 -3.53
N ALA A 96 -5.14 -0.04 -3.97
CA ALA A 96 -4.04 0.31 -3.08
C ALA A 96 -4.42 1.55 -2.26
N ARG A 97 -4.29 1.49 -0.93
CA ARG A 97 -4.51 2.63 -0.03
C ARG A 97 -3.29 2.81 0.87
N THR A 98 -2.46 3.79 0.56
CA THR A 98 -1.12 3.87 1.12
C THR A 98 -0.68 5.29 1.45
N VAL A 99 0.37 5.40 2.26
CA VAL A 99 1.07 6.67 2.52
C VAL A 99 2.09 7.01 1.43
N PHE A 100 2.46 6.03 0.60
CA PHE A 100 3.45 6.24 -0.43
C PHE A 100 2.90 7.09 -1.56
N ASP A 101 3.56 8.20 -1.83
CA ASP A 101 3.23 9.16 -2.89
C ASP A 101 4.43 9.31 -3.83
N ASP A 102 5.07 8.20 -4.16
CA ASP A 102 6.17 8.14 -5.11
C ASP A 102 5.82 7.25 -6.31
N ASP A 103 6.55 7.47 -7.41
CA ASP A 103 6.26 6.82 -8.67
C ASP A 103 6.57 5.33 -8.67
N ALA A 104 7.57 4.91 -7.91
CA ALA A 104 7.96 3.50 -7.84
C ALA A 104 6.83 2.64 -7.26
N HIS A 105 6.23 3.05 -6.14
CA HIS A 105 5.11 2.34 -5.53
C HIS A 105 3.84 2.44 -6.40
N LEU A 106 3.58 3.63 -6.97
CA LEU A 106 2.44 3.84 -7.85
C LEU A 106 2.48 2.88 -9.05
N PHE A 107 3.56 2.91 -9.82
CA PHE A 107 3.67 2.09 -11.02
C PHE A 107 3.78 0.59 -10.70
N ALA A 108 4.42 0.22 -9.59
CA ALA A 108 4.47 -1.17 -9.15
C ALA A 108 3.08 -1.71 -8.78
N ALA A 109 2.24 -0.92 -8.09
CA ALA A 109 0.88 -1.31 -7.74
C ALA A 109 -0.02 -1.42 -8.99
N LEU A 110 0.03 -0.43 -9.89
CA LEU A 110 -0.72 -0.46 -11.15
C LEU A 110 -0.28 -1.63 -12.04
N SER A 111 1.03 -1.90 -12.15
CA SER A 111 1.58 -3.03 -12.90
C SER A 111 1.23 -4.38 -12.27
N ALA A 112 0.98 -4.43 -10.97
CA ALA A 112 0.48 -5.62 -10.28
C ALA A 112 -1.03 -5.85 -10.50
N GLY A 113 -1.74 -4.89 -11.13
CA GLY A 113 -3.16 -4.98 -11.46
C GLY A 113 -4.09 -4.18 -10.55
N ALA A 114 -3.58 -3.27 -9.71
CA ALA A 114 -4.45 -2.39 -8.93
C ALA A 114 -5.30 -1.51 -9.86
N GLN A 115 -6.62 -1.50 -9.64
CA GLN A 115 -7.56 -0.65 -10.37
C GLN A 115 -7.74 0.72 -9.73
N GLY A 116 -7.23 0.91 -8.51
CA GLY A 116 -7.26 2.18 -7.81
C GLY A 116 -6.01 2.40 -6.97
N TYR A 117 -5.66 3.68 -6.81
CA TYR A 117 -4.56 4.13 -5.96
C TYR A 117 -5.01 5.33 -5.13
N LEU A 118 -5.14 5.14 -3.83
CA LEU A 118 -5.62 6.12 -2.87
C LEU A 118 -4.52 6.47 -1.88
N LEU A 119 -4.34 7.75 -1.64
CA LEU A 119 -3.44 8.20 -0.59
C LEU A 119 -4.16 8.24 0.77
N LYS A 120 -3.51 7.76 1.81
CA LYS A 120 -4.01 7.91 3.19
C LYS A 120 -4.04 9.41 3.55
N GLY A 121 -5.13 9.82 4.21
CA GLY A 121 -5.39 11.22 4.56
C GLY A 121 -6.43 11.92 3.66
N GLU A 122 -6.96 11.26 2.65
CA GLU A 122 -8.15 11.72 1.96
C GLU A 122 -9.38 11.59 2.88
N THR A 123 -10.35 12.49 2.71
CA THR A 123 -11.59 12.43 3.51
C THR A 123 -12.38 11.16 3.20
N ILE A 124 -13.10 10.66 4.19
CA ILE A 124 -13.89 9.44 4.07
C ILE A 124 -14.89 9.49 2.90
N ASP A 125 -15.48 10.65 2.63
CA ASP A 125 -16.45 10.81 1.54
C ASP A 125 -15.77 10.71 0.16
N VAL A 126 -14.55 11.21 0.03
CA VAL A 126 -13.74 11.04 -1.19
C VAL A 126 -13.39 9.58 -1.38
N VAL A 127 -12.98 8.88 -0.33
CA VAL A 127 -12.68 7.44 -0.39
C VAL A 127 -13.92 6.65 -0.80
N ARG A 128 -15.09 6.92 -0.18
CA ARG A 128 -16.37 6.27 -0.54
C ARG A 128 -16.72 6.44 -2.01
N MET A 129 -16.67 7.69 -2.50
CA MET A 129 -16.96 7.99 -3.90
C MET A 129 -16.04 7.20 -4.84
N ARG A 130 -14.76 7.11 -4.51
CA ARG A 130 -13.79 6.38 -5.32
C ARG A 130 -13.99 4.87 -5.26
N LEU A 131 -14.36 4.31 -4.12
CA LEU A 131 -14.69 2.88 -4.03
C LEU A 131 -15.91 2.52 -4.88
N LEU A 132 -16.94 3.39 -4.91
CA LEU A 132 -18.09 3.23 -5.81
C LEU A 132 -17.67 3.26 -7.28
N ALA A 133 -16.82 4.22 -7.67
CA ALA A 133 -16.28 4.33 -9.02
C ALA A 133 -15.46 3.09 -9.41
N ALA A 134 -14.61 2.58 -8.51
CA ALA A 134 -13.85 1.34 -8.72
C ALA A 134 -14.76 0.15 -9.02
N MET A 135 -15.85 0.01 -8.25
CA MET A 135 -16.82 -1.07 -8.45
C MET A 135 -17.68 -0.90 -9.69
N ALA A 136 -17.77 0.30 -10.23
CA ALA A 136 -18.36 0.59 -11.55
C ALA A 136 -17.38 0.37 -12.72
N GLY A 137 -16.14 -0.05 -12.45
CA GLY A 137 -15.09 -0.25 -13.44
C GLY A 137 -14.40 1.05 -13.90
N GLU A 138 -14.61 2.15 -13.19
CA GLU A 138 -13.95 3.41 -13.49
C GLU A 138 -12.54 3.46 -12.88
N PRO A 139 -11.54 4.04 -13.55
CA PRO A 139 -10.19 4.21 -13.01
C PRO A 139 -10.21 5.11 -11.77
N VAL A 140 -9.70 4.60 -10.66
CA VAL A 140 -9.71 5.33 -9.39
C VAL A 140 -8.31 5.85 -9.07
N VAL A 141 -8.03 7.01 -9.64
CA VAL A 141 -6.79 7.73 -9.37
C VAL A 141 -7.09 9.21 -9.10
N SER A 142 -6.33 9.83 -8.19
CA SER A 142 -6.45 11.27 -8.00
C SER A 142 -5.97 12.04 -9.25
N PRO A 143 -6.40 13.29 -9.45
CA PRO A 143 -5.89 14.10 -10.57
C PRO A 143 -4.36 14.27 -10.57
N SER A 144 -3.73 14.27 -9.39
CA SER A 144 -2.26 14.28 -9.26
C SER A 144 -1.63 12.99 -9.76
N ILE A 145 -2.19 11.85 -9.37
CA ILE A 145 -1.77 10.52 -9.83
C ILE A 145 -1.97 10.37 -11.34
N ALA A 146 -3.14 10.78 -11.86
CA ALA A 146 -3.41 10.73 -13.30
C ALA A 146 -2.39 11.54 -14.12
N ARG A 147 -2.00 12.73 -13.65
CA ARG A 147 -0.95 13.54 -14.32
C ARG A 147 0.39 12.81 -14.34
N ARG A 148 0.77 12.12 -13.26
CA ARG A 148 2.02 11.36 -13.17
C ARG A 148 2.01 10.17 -14.13
N VAL A 149 0.91 9.43 -14.19
CA VAL A 149 0.73 8.34 -15.15
C VAL A 149 0.85 8.84 -16.59
N LEU A 150 0.21 9.98 -16.93
CA LEU A 150 0.32 10.57 -18.25
C LEU A 150 1.75 11.08 -18.59
N ALA A 151 2.44 11.67 -17.62
CA ALA A 151 3.84 12.10 -17.79
C ALA A 151 4.75 10.91 -18.08
N TYR A 152 4.55 9.79 -17.38
CA TYR A 152 5.28 8.54 -17.63
C TYR A 152 5.13 8.05 -19.08
N PHE A 153 3.89 8.03 -19.61
CA PHE A 153 3.64 7.59 -20.99
C PHE A 153 4.10 8.57 -22.06
N ARG A 154 4.24 9.86 -21.72
CA ARG A 154 4.78 10.87 -22.66
C ARG A 154 6.29 10.83 -22.77
N GLY A 155 6.98 10.05 -21.93
CA GLY A 155 8.45 10.05 -21.87
C GLY A 155 9.02 11.32 -21.23
N ASP A 156 8.18 12.17 -20.63
CA ASP A 156 8.57 13.34 -19.84
C ASP A 156 9.16 12.90 -18.47
N PHE A 157 9.13 11.63 -18.22
CA PHE A 157 9.79 10.97 -17.10
C PHE A 157 11.17 10.53 -17.56
N GLU A 158 12.22 11.07 -16.97
CA GLU A 158 13.43 10.27 -16.86
C GLU A 158 13.03 9.00 -16.13
N PRO A 159 13.14 7.81 -16.76
CA PRO A 159 12.83 6.59 -16.05
C PRO A 159 13.73 6.61 -14.81
N VAL A 160 13.11 6.59 -13.62
CA VAL A 160 13.83 6.19 -12.42
C VAL A 160 14.40 4.83 -12.82
N ARG A 161 15.66 4.82 -13.23
CA ARG A 161 16.40 3.62 -13.59
C ARG A 161 16.11 2.63 -12.47
N GLN A 162 15.47 1.51 -12.82
CA GLN A 162 15.55 0.35 -11.95
C GLN A 162 17.00 0.31 -11.47
N PRO A 163 17.27 0.27 -10.18
CA PRO A 163 18.64 0.13 -9.74
C PRO A 163 19.17 -1.18 -10.31
N GLN A 164 19.83 -1.06 -11.46
CA GLN A 164 20.80 -2.08 -11.83
C GLN A 164 21.79 -2.10 -10.68
N PRO A 165 22.37 -3.24 -10.30
CA PRO A 165 23.42 -3.28 -9.30
C PRO A 165 24.61 -2.49 -9.85
N SER A 166 24.57 -1.20 -9.75
CA SER A 166 25.59 -0.28 -10.20
C SER A 166 26.42 0.13 -8.99
N ARG A 167 27.67 -0.23 -9.10
CA ARG A 167 28.87 0.28 -8.43
C ARG A 167 28.64 1.37 -7.37
N PRO A 168 29.27 1.26 -6.20
CA PRO A 168 29.16 2.23 -5.12
C PRO A 168 29.79 3.55 -5.55
N THR A 169 28.98 4.53 -5.86
CA THR A 169 29.40 5.91 -6.00
C THR A 169 28.59 6.74 -5.05
N LEU A 170 29.23 7.15 -3.99
CA LEU A 170 28.85 7.91 -2.80
C LEU A 170 28.32 7.04 -1.64
N PRO A 171 28.79 7.28 -0.41
CA PRO A 171 28.24 6.60 0.76
C PRO A 171 26.75 6.91 0.85
N PRO A 172 25.89 5.94 1.20
CA PRO A 172 24.48 6.16 1.40
C PRO A 172 24.35 7.33 2.39
N ALA A 173 23.56 8.35 2.02
CA ALA A 173 23.38 9.51 2.89
C ALA A 173 22.87 8.98 4.23
N ALA A 174 23.68 9.15 5.27
CA ALA A 174 23.37 8.66 6.60
C ALA A 174 21.98 9.12 7.00
N LEU A 175 21.17 8.23 7.58
CA LEU A 175 19.88 8.60 8.13
C LEU A 175 20.09 9.72 9.15
N THR A 176 19.20 10.69 9.16
CA THR A 176 19.21 11.72 10.22
C THR A 176 18.92 11.07 11.57
N ASN A 177 19.32 11.70 12.67
CA ASN A 177 19.01 11.20 14.01
C ASN A 177 17.51 10.88 14.18
N ARG A 178 16.65 11.73 13.60
CA ARG A 178 15.20 11.56 13.69
C ARG A 178 14.68 10.38 12.87
N GLU A 179 15.21 10.18 11.70
CA GLU A 179 14.90 9.01 10.85
C GLU A 179 15.37 7.71 11.51
N THR A 180 16.55 7.73 12.13
CA THR A 180 17.06 6.58 12.91
C THR A 180 16.18 6.27 14.12
N GLU A 181 15.70 7.29 14.84
CA GLU A 181 14.78 7.12 15.96
C GLU A 181 13.46 6.50 15.50
N VAL A 182 12.86 7.00 14.44
CA VAL A 182 11.64 6.45 13.86
C VAL A 182 11.86 5.00 13.45
N LEU A 183 12.93 4.70 12.73
CA LEU A 183 13.24 3.35 12.26
C LEU A 183 13.49 2.37 13.42
N ARG A 184 14.12 2.83 14.52
CA ARG A 184 14.32 2.01 15.71
C ARG A 184 13.00 1.59 16.36
N ARG A 185 12.01 2.51 16.46
CA ARG A 185 10.67 2.19 16.99
C ARG A 185 9.91 1.24 16.07
N LEU A 186 10.03 1.44 14.78
CA LEU A 186 9.49 0.50 13.81
C LEU A 186 10.12 -0.89 13.98
N ALA A 187 11.43 -1.00 14.15
CA ALA A 187 12.11 -2.28 14.39
C ALA A 187 11.59 -3.00 15.65
N GLN A 188 11.13 -2.26 16.67
CA GLN A 188 10.51 -2.78 17.88
C GLN A 188 9.05 -3.24 17.70
N GLY A 189 8.49 -3.14 16.51
CA GLY A 189 7.11 -3.56 16.23
C GLY A 189 6.05 -2.49 16.44
N MET A 190 6.41 -1.24 16.80
CA MET A 190 5.45 -0.16 17.04
C MET A 190 4.73 0.26 15.76
N THR A 191 3.43 0.54 15.85
CA THR A 191 2.64 1.18 14.80
C THR A 191 3.03 2.64 14.60
N LEU A 192 2.67 3.24 13.47
CA LEU A 192 2.97 4.67 13.21
C LEU A 192 2.36 5.60 14.26
N ALA A 193 1.19 5.24 14.79
CA ALA A 193 0.53 6.01 15.85
C ALA A 193 1.27 5.91 17.19
N GLU A 194 1.80 4.74 17.52
CA GLU A 194 2.62 4.52 18.72
C GLU A 194 3.96 5.25 18.61
N VAL A 195 4.63 5.18 17.46
CA VAL A 195 5.84 5.95 17.18
C VAL A 195 5.57 7.45 17.31
N GLY A 196 4.44 7.93 16.81
CA GLY A 196 4.02 9.33 16.93
C GLY A 196 3.87 9.75 18.40
N ARG A 197 3.21 8.94 19.20
CA ARG A 197 3.03 9.20 20.65
C ARG A 197 4.37 9.19 21.41
N ASP A 198 5.19 8.17 21.15
CA ASP A 198 6.49 8.00 21.82
C ASP A 198 7.47 9.13 21.50
N LEU A 199 7.50 9.57 20.25
CA LEU A 199 8.38 10.61 19.77
C LEU A 199 7.78 12.03 19.83
N THR A 200 6.56 12.18 20.35
CA THR A 200 5.81 13.45 20.39
C THR A 200 5.68 14.10 19.01
N LEU A 201 5.36 13.27 18.01
CA LEU A 201 5.14 13.67 16.62
C LEU A 201 3.71 13.41 16.20
N SER A 202 3.22 14.20 15.22
CA SER A 202 2.00 13.82 14.53
C SER A 202 2.23 12.55 13.70
N VAL A 203 1.19 11.72 13.50
CA VAL A 203 1.25 10.54 12.65
C VAL A 203 1.73 10.90 11.23
N ASN A 204 1.29 12.06 10.71
CA ASN A 204 1.73 12.54 9.40
C ASN A 204 3.24 12.87 9.35
N THR A 205 3.79 13.41 10.44
CA THR A 205 5.23 13.64 10.54
C THR A 205 6.01 12.32 10.57
N VAL A 206 5.52 11.32 11.30
CA VAL A 206 6.12 9.97 11.31
C VAL A 206 6.10 9.37 9.90
N LYS A 207 4.96 9.45 9.19
CA LYS A 207 4.83 9.00 7.80
C LYS A 207 5.88 9.64 6.89
N THR A 208 6.11 10.95 7.03
CA THR A 208 7.14 11.66 6.27
C THR A 208 8.54 11.11 6.55
N HIS A 209 8.87 10.85 7.83
CA HIS A 209 10.15 10.24 8.18
C HIS A 209 10.29 8.81 7.65
N VAL A 210 9.24 7.99 7.72
CA VAL A 210 9.23 6.63 7.18
C VAL A 210 9.48 6.65 5.67
N LYS A 211 8.80 7.54 4.94
CA LYS A 211 9.00 7.72 3.50
C LYS A 211 10.46 8.08 3.20
N SER A 212 11.03 9.03 3.95
CA SER A 212 12.42 9.44 3.79
C SER A 212 13.40 8.29 4.09
N VAL A 213 13.16 7.52 5.16
CA VAL A 213 13.96 6.33 5.50
C VAL A 213 13.93 5.31 4.37
N TYR A 214 12.76 4.97 3.86
CA TYR A 214 12.62 3.96 2.79
C TYR A 214 13.30 4.43 1.51
N SER A 215 13.14 5.69 1.14
CA SER A 215 13.82 6.28 -0.02
C SER A 215 15.35 6.27 0.13
N ARG A 216 15.88 6.60 1.32
CA ARG A 216 17.32 6.63 1.59
C ARG A 216 17.96 5.25 1.64
N LEU A 217 17.22 4.24 2.12
CA LEU A 217 17.68 2.86 2.21
C LEU A 217 17.36 2.06 0.92
N ASP A 218 16.69 2.67 -0.05
CA ASP A 218 16.24 2.06 -1.30
C ASP A 218 15.43 0.77 -1.06
N VAL A 219 14.41 0.89 -0.20
CA VAL A 219 13.54 -0.23 0.20
C VAL A 219 12.08 0.18 0.14
N SER A 220 11.19 -0.81 0.04
CA SER A 220 9.75 -0.59 -0.10
C SER A 220 8.92 -1.19 1.04
N SER A 221 9.55 -1.71 2.08
CA SER A 221 8.83 -2.30 3.22
C SER A 221 9.57 -2.08 4.53
N ARG A 222 8.82 -2.17 5.63
CA ARG A 222 9.34 -2.06 6.99
C ARG A 222 10.43 -3.10 7.29
N ILE A 223 10.19 -4.36 6.92
CA ILE A 223 11.15 -5.44 7.13
C ILE A 223 12.43 -5.15 6.36
N ALA A 224 12.30 -4.82 5.07
CA ALA A 224 13.46 -4.49 4.25
C ALA A 224 14.25 -3.29 4.79
N ALA A 225 13.55 -2.28 5.36
CA ALA A 225 14.21 -1.11 5.98
C ALA A 225 14.98 -1.50 7.25
N VAL A 226 14.39 -2.31 8.11
CA VAL A 226 15.02 -2.80 9.34
C VAL A 226 16.23 -3.68 9.01
N ASP A 227 16.11 -4.60 8.07
CA ASP A 227 17.20 -5.48 7.61
C ASP A 227 18.33 -4.68 6.94
N ALA A 228 18.00 -3.70 6.12
CA ALA A 228 19.00 -2.82 5.51
C ALA A 228 19.75 -2.02 6.58
N ALA A 229 19.03 -1.45 7.56
CA ALA A 229 19.64 -0.68 8.65
C ALA A 229 20.52 -1.54 9.56
N ARG A 230 20.16 -2.79 9.81
CA ARG A 230 21.02 -3.76 10.53
C ARG A 230 22.29 -4.07 9.74
N ARG A 231 22.18 -4.38 8.45
CA ARG A 231 23.36 -4.61 7.59
C ARG A 231 24.30 -3.41 7.52
N MET A 232 23.77 -2.20 7.65
CA MET A 232 24.55 -0.96 7.66
C MET A 232 25.10 -0.57 9.04
N GLY A 233 24.79 -1.34 10.10
CA GLY A 233 25.19 -1.01 11.47
C GLY A 233 24.48 0.22 12.05
N ILE A 234 23.35 0.66 11.46
CA ILE A 234 22.55 1.79 11.95
C ILE A 234 21.67 1.35 13.14
N LEU A 235 21.22 0.10 13.11
CA LEU A 235 20.51 -0.57 14.21
C LEU A 235 21.38 -1.70 14.75
N GLU A 236 21.51 -1.75 16.08
CA GLU A 236 22.15 -2.88 16.73
C GLU A 236 21.29 -4.12 16.59
N ASP A 237 21.91 -5.29 16.41
CA ASP A 237 21.24 -6.56 16.52
C ASP A 237 20.87 -6.75 18.00
N ASP A 238 19.59 -6.59 18.33
CA ASP A 238 19.06 -7.11 19.60
C ASP A 238 19.13 -8.64 19.53
N ALA A 239 20.33 -9.18 19.80
CA ALA A 239 20.49 -10.58 20.11
C ALA A 239 19.62 -10.85 21.37
N ARG A 240 18.44 -11.43 21.17
CA ARG A 240 17.68 -12.00 22.27
C ARG A 240 18.52 -13.06 22.95
N PRO A 241 18.60 -13.03 24.30
CA PRO A 241 19.17 -14.14 25.05
C PRO A 241 18.37 -15.44 24.83
#